data_c3fa3306d23250c514466b9084f0e8e7
#
_entry.id   c3fa3306d23250c514466b9084f0e8e7
#
_cell.length_a   1.000
_cell.length_b   1.000
_cell.length_c   1.000
_cell.angle_alpha   90.00
_cell.angle_beta   90.00
_cell.angle_gamma   90.00
#
_symmetry.space_group_name_H-M   'P 1'
#
loop_
_entity.id
_entity.type
_entity.pdbx_description
1 polymer ?
#
loop_
_entity_poly.entity_id
_entity_poly.type
_entity_poly.pdbx_seq_one_letter_code
_entity_poly.pdbx_strand_id
1 'polypeptide(L)'
;NAPIDIFYGIPSSVPSTDERLETTGGIIDCGAMKHLLKEEDVVCVGEIMNYRQIIQENDLEITKFLRYLQEEHPGYVIEGHCPSLLDLDLARFLYLGIDGDHTEHTLEEVKQRIENGMFFEIQDKMLKPEVLEYICENRLYEYCGFVTDDTMADVLYEKGQLNYVVQKAIETGFPVEMAIYCATYTPSRRMHLYDRGTIAPGKLADFLLLKDPAVIRPDYVYKNGVQIFAQKNG
;
A
#
# COMPACT_ATOMS: atom_id res chain seq x y z
N ASN A 1 15.16 10.14 15.56
CA ASN A 1 15.30 10.52 14.15
C ASN A 1 15.57 9.25 13.35
N ALA A 2 14.58 8.79 12.57
CA ALA A 2 14.78 7.71 11.63
C ALA A 2 15.54 8.23 10.40
N PRO A 3 16.44 7.42 9.79
CA PRO A 3 17.13 7.81 8.57
C PRO A 3 16.26 7.66 7.31
N ILE A 4 14.94 7.56 7.47
CA ILE A 4 13.93 7.38 6.41
C ILE A 4 12.80 8.37 6.63
N ASP A 5 12.08 8.71 5.56
CA ASP A 5 10.80 9.43 5.68
C ASP A 5 9.70 8.44 6.10
N ILE A 6 8.83 8.89 6.98
CA ILE A 6 7.69 8.11 7.47
C ILE A 6 6.43 8.91 7.17
N PHE A 7 5.52 8.31 6.45
CA PHE A 7 4.20 8.87 6.15
C PHE A 7 3.13 8.03 6.85
N TYR A 8 1.99 8.66 7.12
CA TYR A 8 0.93 8.05 7.90
C TYR A 8 -0.37 7.95 7.09
N GLY A 9 -1.12 6.88 7.34
CA GLY A 9 -2.53 6.80 6.97
C GLY A 9 -3.42 7.24 8.14
N ILE A 10 -4.53 7.91 7.86
CA ILE A 10 -5.55 8.19 8.86
C ILE A 10 -6.19 6.87 9.26
N PRO A 11 -6.11 6.44 10.52
CA PRO A 11 -6.77 5.22 10.96
C PRO A 11 -8.29 5.41 10.91
N SER A 12 -8.94 4.66 10.06
CA SER A 12 -10.38 4.72 9.85
C SER A 12 -11.18 3.81 10.76
N SER A 13 -10.48 2.96 11.49
CA SER A 13 -11.04 1.82 12.18
C SER A 13 -10.55 1.76 13.63
N VAL A 14 -11.00 2.74 14.42
CA VAL A 14 -10.82 2.73 15.87
C VAL A 14 -12.18 2.94 16.51
N PRO A 15 -12.86 1.86 16.87
CA PRO A 15 -12.47 0.44 16.74
C PRO A 15 -12.46 -0.06 15.29
N SER A 16 -11.70 -1.14 15.04
CA SER A 16 -11.56 -1.71 13.67
C SER A 16 -12.87 -2.32 13.15
N THR A 17 -13.71 -2.82 14.03
CA THR A 17 -15.00 -3.41 13.70
C THR A 17 -16.12 -2.78 14.56
N ASP A 18 -16.48 -3.38 15.67
CA ASP A 18 -17.56 -2.96 16.55
C ASP A 18 -17.02 -2.76 17.96
N GLU A 19 -17.41 -1.67 18.62
CA GLU A 19 -17.01 -1.34 19.99
C GLU A 19 -17.29 -2.47 21.01
N ARG A 20 -18.27 -3.32 20.71
CA ARG A 20 -18.59 -4.49 21.54
C ARG A 20 -17.61 -5.64 21.38
N LEU A 21 -16.84 -5.65 20.31
CA LEU A 21 -15.91 -6.73 19.97
C LEU A 21 -14.45 -6.34 20.27
N GLU A 22 -14.17 -5.05 20.38
CA GLU A 22 -12.81 -4.54 20.49
C GLU A 22 -12.64 -3.59 21.67
N THR A 23 -11.46 -3.67 22.32
CA THR A 23 -11.06 -2.82 23.44
C THR A 23 -10.01 -1.82 22.98
N THR A 24 -10.42 -0.79 22.25
CA THR A 24 -9.49 0.22 21.69
C THR A 24 -9.17 1.36 22.66
N GLY A 25 -9.94 1.53 23.71
CA GLY A 25 -9.78 2.63 24.66
C GLY A 25 -10.23 4.01 24.14
N GLY A 26 -10.75 4.09 22.92
CA GLY A 26 -11.23 5.31 22.28
C GLY A 26 -11.91 5.07 20.94
N ILE A 27 -12.45 6.17 20.39
CA ILE A 27 -13.11 6.18 19.08
C ILE A 27 -12.49 7.31 18.26
N ILE A 28 -12.19 7.04 16.98
CA ILE A 28 -11.83 8.06 16.00
C ILE A 28 -13.07 8.35 15.17
N ASP A 29 -13.71 9.47 15.46
CA ASP A 29 -14.89 9.96 14.74
C ASP A 29 -14.50 10.76 13.47
N CYS A 30 -15.50 11.15 12.69
CA CYS A 30 -15.32 11.97 11.49
C CYS A 30 -14.60 13.30 11.80
N GLY A 31 -14.82 13.90 12.97
CA GLY A 31 -14.17 15.14 13.38
C GLY A 31 -12.67 14.95 13.61
N ALA A 32 -12.29 13.87 14.30
CA ALA A 32 -10.90 13.51 14.53
C ALA A 32 -10.17 13.18 13.21
N MET A 33 -10.80 12.42 12.29
CA MET A 33 -10.25 12.13 10.98
C MET A 33 -10.00 13.42 10.15
N LYS A 34 -10.95 14.36 10.15
CA LYS A 34 -10.80 15.68 9.51
C LYS A 34 -9.69 16.53 10.14
N HIS A 35 -9.40 16.33 11.42
CA HIS A 35 -8.29 17.00 12.07
C HIS A 35 -6.95 16.42 11.60
N LEU A 36 -6.82 15.10 11.60
CA LEU A 36 -5.63 14.39 11.15
C LEU A 36 -5.28 14.66 9.67
N LEU A 37 -6.28 14.88 8.82
CA LEU A 37 -6.09 15.22 7.41
C LEU A 37 -5.26 16.51 7.18
N LYS A 38 -5.06 17.34 8.20
CA LYS A 38 -4.29 18.58 8.11
C LYS A 38 -2.80 18.40 8.40
N GLU A 39 -2.41 17.23 8.87
CA GLU A 39 -1.01 16.93 9.18
C GLU A 39 -0.23 16.67 7.87
N GLU A 40 0.95 17.29 7.74
CA GLU A 40 1.74 17.25 6.50
C GLU A 40 2.23 15.86 6.11
N ASP A 41 2.48 14.99 7.10
CA ASP A 41 2.97 13.62 6.88
C ASP A 41 1.84 12.61 6.66
N VAL A 42 0.57 13.03 6.63
CA VAL A 42 -0.59 12.18 6.38
C VAL A 42 -0.89 12.19 4.89
N VAL A 43 -0.77 11.02 4.24
CA VAL A 43 -0.86 10.90 2.78
C VAL A 43 -2.04 10.07 2.28
N CYS A 44 -2.68 9.30 3.14
CA CYS A 44 -3.82 8.45 2.79
C CYS A 44 -4.77 8.28 3.96
N VAL A 45 -5.91 7.69 3.69
CA VAL A 45 -6.76 7.04 4.70
C VAL A 45 -6.48 5.55 4.64
N GLY A 46 -6.32 4.93 5.74
CA GLY A 46 -6.08 3.50 5.70
C GLY A 46 -5.87 2.84 7.04
N GLU A 47 -6.28 1.65 7.09
CA GLU A 47 -7.09 0.92 6.08
C GLU A 47 -8.58 0.91 6.45
N ILE A 48 -9.47 0.75 5.47
CA ILE A 48 -10.91 0.59 5.70
C ILE A 48 -11.22 -0.88 5.98
N MET A 49 -11.25 -1.28 7.24
CA MET A 49 -11.43 -2.68 7.64
C MET A 49 -12.89 -3.14 7.74
N ASN A 50 -13.80 -2.27 8.14
CA ASN A 50 -15.21 -2.67 8.35
C ASN A 50 -16.02 -2.70 7.05
N TYR A 51 -15.46 -3.34 6.02
CA TYR A 51 -15.97 -3.32 4.65
C TYR A 51 -17.40 -3.86 4.52
N ARG A 52 -17.78 -4.85 5.34
CA ARG A 52 -19.14 -5.44 5.27
C ARG A 52 -20.21 -4.48 5.77
N GLN A 53 -19.92 -3.73 6.82
CA GLN A 53 -20.88 -2.80 7.38
C GLN A 53 -21.01 -1.54 6.51
N ILE A 54 -19.91 -0.99 6.03
CA ILE A 54 -19.91 0.27 5.27
C ILE A 54 -20.63 0.16 3.91
N ILE A 55 -20.69 -1.01 3.31
CA ILE A 55 -21.46 -1.23 2.07
C ILE A 55 -22.97 -1.36 2.31
N GLN A 56 -23.40 -1.49 3.56
CA GLN A 56 -24.79 -1.66 3.97
C GLN A 56 -25.34 -0.43 4.69
N GLU A 57 -24.50 0.28 5.44
CA GLU A 57 -24.87 1.38 6.32
C GLU A 57 -24.23 2.71 5.88
N ASN A 58 -25.06 3.73 5.69
CA ASN A 58 -24.61 5.03 5.19
C ASN A 58 -24.39 6.10 6.26
N ASP A 59 -24.65 5.80 7.54
CA ASP A 59 -24.60 6.78 8.64
C ASP A 59 -23.48 6.52 9.66
N LEU A 60 -22.48 5.73 9.27
CA LEU A 60 -21.29 5.51 10.08
C LEU A 60 -20.37 6.72 10.02
N GLU A 61 -19.58 6.94 11.07
CA GLU A 61 -18.58 8.01 11.11
C GLU A 61 -17.60 7.92 9.94
N ILE A 62 -17.17 6.72 9.59
CA ILE A 62 -16.30 6.50 8.43
C ILE A 62 -17.02 6.82 7.11
N THR A 63 -18.27 6.45 6.91
CA THR A 63 -18.99 6.76 5.66
C THR A 63 -19.26 8.25 5.51
N LYS A 64 -19.45 8.98 6.61
CA LYS A 64 -19.52 10.45 6.64
C LYS A 64 -18.20 11.08 6.21
N PHE A 65 -17.09 10.52 6.69
CA PHE A 65 -15.76 11.00 6.34
C PHE A 65 -15.40 10.69 4.88
N LEU A 66 -15.69 9.49 4.38
CA LEU A 66 -15.48 9.14 2.97
C LEU A 66 -16.25 10.07 2.02
N ARG A 67 -17.50 10.39 2.34
CA ARG A 67 -18.31 11.37 1.60
C ARG A 67 -17.64 12.76 1.62
N TYR A 68 -17.20 13.21 2.77
CA TYR A 68 -16.48 14.46 2.89
C TYR A 68 -15.21 14.49 2.00
N LEU A 69 -14.45 13.40 1.96
CA LEU A 69 -13.27 13.30 1.09
C LEU A 69 -13.66 13.39 -0.40
N GLN A 70 -14.70 12.71 -0.81
CA GLN A 70 -15.18 12.78 -2.20
C GLN A 70 -15.60 14.20 -2.62
N GLU A 71 -16.18 14.97 -1.72
CA GLU A 71 -16.68 16.33 -1.97
C GLU A 71 -15.55 17.36 -1.91
N GLU A 72 -14.70 17.31 -0.88
CA GLU A 72 -13.73 18.38 -0.59
C GLU A 72 -12.28 18.04 -1.01
N HIS A 73 -11.96 16.75 -1.13
CA HIS A 73 -10.62 16.25 -1.46
C HIS A 73 -10.66 15.15 -2.53
N PRO A 74 -11.25 15.41 -3.73
CA PRO A 74 -11.37 14.39 -4.75
C PRO A 74 -10.00 13.84 -5.17
N GLY A 75 -9.89 12.52 -5.23
CA GLY A 75 -8.64 11.82 -5.55
C GLY A 75 -7.70 11.62 -4.36
N TYR A 76 -8.15 11.89 -3.13
CA TYR A 76 -7.39 11.51 -1.95
C TYR A 76 -7.30 9.99 -1.83
N VAL A 77 -6.11 9.47 -1.53
CA VAL A 77 -5.87 8.02 -1.49
C VAL A 77 -6.58 7.38 -0.31
N ILE A 78 -7.35 6.33 -0.58
CA ILE A 78 -8.09 5.59 0.44
C ILE A 78 -7.79 4.10 0.28
N GLU A 79 -7.01 3.57 1.22
CA GLU A 79 -6.64 2.17 1.25
C GLU A 79 -7.71 1.31 1.93
N GLY A 80 -7.98 0.17 1.35
CA GLY A 80 -9.02 -0.75 1.78
C GLY A 80 -8.49 -2.07 2.33
N HIS A 81 -9.41 -2.78 2.95
CA HIS A 81 -9.25 -4.13 3.44
C HIS A 81 -10.55 -4.88 3.19
N CYS A 82 -10.67 -5.51 2.01
CA CYS A 82 -11.96 -6.07 1.58
C CYS A 82 -11.85 -7.51 1.07
N PRO A 83 -11.43 -8.46 1.93
CA PRO A 83 -11.34 -9.86 1.52
C PRO A 83 -12.71 -10.38 1.06
N SER A 84 -12.70 -11.17 -0.01
CA SER A 84 -13.88 -11.86 -0.53
C SER A 84 -15.02 -10.97 -1.08
N LEU A 85 -14.82 -9.66 -1.22
CA LEU A 85 -15.78 -8.82 -1.95
C LEU A 85 -15.66 -9.05 -3.45
N LEU A 86 -16.81 -9.27 -4.10
CA LEU A 86 -16.95 -9.47 -5.54
C LEU A 86 -18.18 -8.73 -6.05
N ASP A 87 -18.24 -8.58 -7.37
CA ASP A 87 -19.42 -8.11 -8.09
C ASP A 87 -19.99 -6.79 -7.52
N LEU A 88 -21.26 -6.78 -7.22
CA LEU A 88 -21.98 -5.57 -6.76
C LEU A 88 -21.47 -5.07 -5.40
N ASP A 89 -21.04 -5.94 -4.50
CA ASP A 89 -20.53 -5.53 -3.20
C ASP A 89 -19.15 -4.89 -3.32
N LEU A 90 -18.29 -5.39 -4.22
CA LEU A 90 -17.04 -4.71 -4.58
C LEU A 90 -17.33 -3.35 -5.22
N ALA A 91 -18.29 -3.26 -6.14
CA ALA A 91 -18.68 -2.00 -6.75
C ALA A 91 -19.21 -0.97 -5.73
N ARG A 92 -19.97 -1.40 -4.72
CA ARG A 92 -20.42 -0.54 -3.62
C ARG A 92 -19.25 -0.01 -2.79
N PHE A 93 -18.27 -0.86 -2.53
CA PHE A 93 -17.06 -0.47 -1.80
C PHE A 93 -16.26 0.59 -2.56
N LEU A 94 -16.01 0.36 -3.84
CA LEU A 94 -15.35 1.32 -4.73
C LEU A 94 -16.13 2.64 -4.87
N TYR A 95 -17.46 2.57 -4.89
CA TYR A 95 -18.31 3.77 -4.98
C TYR A 95 -18.14 4.72 -3.79
N LEU A 96 -17.68 4.22 -2.65
CA LEU A 96 -17.31 5.04 -1.49
C LEU A 96 -15.94 5.74 -1.65
N GLY A 97 -15.25 5.53 -2.76
CA GLY A 97 -13.95 6.14 -3.06
C GLY A 97 -12.75 5.31 -2.62
N ILE A 98 -12.95 4.11 -2.10
CA ILE A 98 -11.88 3.22 -1.64
C ILE A 98 -11.32 2.51 -2.87
N ASP A 99 -10.05 2.74 -3.18
CA ASP A 99 -9.43 2.33 -4.45
C ASP A 99 -8.11 1.57 -4.31
N GLY A 100 -7.75 1.09 -3.11
CA GLY A 100 -6.63 0.19 -2.82
C GLY A 100 -7.09 -1.04 -2.05
N ASP A 101 -6.38 -2.16 -2.18
CA ASP A 101 -6.59 -3.38 -1.38
C ASP A 101 -5.34 -4.25 -1.37
N HIS A 102 -4.93 -4.70 -0.18
CA HIS A 102 -3.75 -5.53 0.05
C HIS A 102 -4.08 -6.93 0.58
N THR A 103 -5.36 -7.27 0.70
CA THR A 103 -5.75 -8.54 1.32
C THR A 103 -5.46 -9.77 0.45
N GLU A 104 -5.50 -10.95 1.05
CA GLU A 104 -5.29 -12.19 0.30
C GLU A 104 -6.49 -12.52 -0.60
N HIS A 105 -6.21 -12.79 -1.87
CA HIS A 105 -7.20 -13.00 -2.91
C HIS A 105 -6.95 -14.25 -3.75
N THR A 106 -8.02 -14.75 -4.35
CA THR A 106 -7.97 -15.63 -5.52
C THR A 106 -7.62 -14.80 -6.77
N LEU A 107 -7.21 -15.46 -7.85
CA LEU A 107 -6.96 -14.76 -9.12
C LEU A 107 -8.21 -14.02 -9.64
N GLU A 108 -9.40 -14.59 -9.46
CA GLU A 108 -10.65 -13.95 -9.90
C GLU A 108 -10.93 -12.65 -9.11
N GLU A 109 -10.67 -12.66 -7.82
CA GLU A 109 -10.80 -11.45 -6.98
C GLU A 109 -9.80 -10.37 -7.37
N VAL A 110 -8.57 -10.74 -7.72
CA VAL A 110 -7.54 -9.80 -8.23
C VAL A 110 -8.00 -9.19 -9.55
N LYS A 111 -8.51 -10.00 -10.49
CA LYS A 111 -9.02 -9.53 -11.79
C LYS A 111 -10.11 -8.48 -11.59
N GLN A 112 -11.13 -8.79 -10.81
CA GLN A 112 -12.23 -7.85 -10.57
C GLN A 112 -11.78 -6.53 -9.95
N ARG A 113 -10.79 -6.55 -9.05
CA ARG A 113 -10.22 -5.33 -8.47
C ARG A 113 -9.56 -4.46 -9.52
N ILE A 114 -8.62 -5.01 -10.25
CA ILE A 114 -7.86 -4.27 -11.27
C ILE A 114 -8.78 -3.79 -12.41
N GLU A 115 -9.68 -4.63 -12.90
CA GLU A 115 -10.65 -4.30 -13.95
C GLU A 115 -11.61 -3.17 -13.54
N ASN A 116 -11.88 -3.02 -12.25
CA ASN A 116 -12.67 -1.92 -11.70
C ASN A 116 -11.82 -0.70 -11.28
N GLY A 117 -10.52 -0.68 -11.60
CA GLY A 117 -9.64 0.46 -11.36
C GLY A 117 -9.02 0.52 -9.98
N MET A 118 -9.11 -0.53 -9.18
CA MET A 118 -8.52 -0.61 -7.86
C MET A 118 -7.01 -0.88 -7.96
N PHE A 119 -6.22 -0.19 -7.14
CA PHE A 119 -4.79 -0.46 -7.00
C PHE A 119 -4.60 -1.72 -6.16
N PHE A 120 -3.82 -2.67 -6.69
CA PHE A 120 -3.58 -3.95 -6.05
C PHE A 120 -2.24 -3.96 -5.34
N GLU A 121 -2.26 -4.11 -4.04
CA GLU A 121 -1.08 -4.12 -3.17
C GLU A 121 -0.66 -5.56 -2.90
N ILE A 122 0.48 -5.94 -3.49
CA ILE A 122 0.98 -7.31 -3.49
C ILE A 122 1.82 -7.56 -2.24
N GLN A 123 1.27 -8.27 -1.28
CA GLN A 123 2.01 -8.78 -0.11
C GLN A 123 2.57 -10.19 -0.36
N ASP A 124 3.40 -10.70 0.56
CA ASP A 124 4.05 -12.02 0.47
C ASP A 124 3.09 -13.17 0.14
N LYS A 125 1.89 -13.19 0.74
CA LYS A 125 0.85 -14.21 0.51
C LYS A 125 0.28 -14.18 -0.92
N MET A 126 0.45 -13.07 -1.64
CA MET A 126 -0.06 -12.85 -2.99
C MET A 126 0.97 -13.11 -4.09
N LEU A 127 2.19 -13.50 -3.74
CA LEU A 127 3.22 -13.90 -4.68
C LEU A 127 2.94 -15.32 -5.23
N LYS A 128 1.75 -15.49 -5.81
CA LYS A 128 1.27 -16.71 -6.42
C LYS A 128 1.60 -16.68 -7.92
N PRO A 129 2.16 -17.74 -8.51
CA PRO A 129 2.54 -17.76 -9.94
C PRO A 129 1.43 -17.27 -10.86
N GLU A 130 0.20 -17.76 -10.67
CA GLU A 130 -0.95 -17.41 -11.51
C GLU A 130 -1.35 -15.91 -11.42
N VAL A 131 -1.13 -15.26 -10.27
CA VAL A 131 -1.40 -13.83 -10.09
C VAL A 131 -0.31 -13.01 -10.78
N LEU A 132 0.96 -13.35 -10.55
CA LEU A 132 2.10 -12.65 -11.16
C LEU A 132 2.10 -12.80 -12.68
N GLU A 133 1.78 -13.99 -13.20
CA GLU A 133 1.64 -14.26 -14.63
C GLU A 133 0.53 -13.40 -15.24
N TYR A 134 -0.64 -13.34 -14.63
CA TYR A 134 -1.74 -12.46 -15.07
C TYR A 134 -1.33 -10.99 -15.17
N ILE A 135 -0.63 -10.48 -14.15
CA ILE A 135 -0.13 -9.09 -14.14
C ILE A 135 0.85 -8.86 -15.28
N CYS A 136 1.79 -9.80 -15.49
CA CYS A 136 2.82 -9.71 -16.53
C CYS A 136 2.22 -9.79 -17.94
N GLU A 137 1.36 -10.77 -18.22
CA GLU A 137 0.74 -10.98 -19.52
C GLU A 137 -0.12 -9.80 -19.96
N ASN A 138 -0.82 -9.18 -19.03
CA ASN A 138 -1.68 -8.03 -19.29
C ASN A 138 -0.99 -6.67 -19.04
N ARG A 139 0.30 -6.66 -18.67
CA ARG A 139 1.12 -5.45 -18.40
C ARG A 139 0.49 -4.51 -17.36
N LEU A 140 -0.06 -5.06 -16.30
CA LEU A 140 -0.83 -4.32 -15.28
C LEU A 140 0.05 -3.68 -14.18
N TYR A 141 1.31 -3.42 -14.47
CA TYR A 141 2.29 -2.93 -13.51
C TYR A 141 1.91 -1.58 -12.87
N GLU A 142 1.22 -0.70 -13.63
CA GLU A 142 0.77 0.62 -13.14
C GLU A 142 -0.33 0.52 -12.06
N TYR A 143 -0.98 -0.63 -11.99
CA TYR A 143 -2.07 -0.90 -11.03
C TYR A 143 -1.61 -1.70 -9.82
N CYS A 144 -0.30 -1.89 -9.66
CA CYS A 144 0.25 -2.74 -8.61
C CYS A 144 1.39 -2.07 -7.88
N GLY A 145 1.53 -2.41 -6.59
CA GLY A 145 2.69 -2.09 -5.76
C GLY A 145 2.98 -3.19 -4.77
N PHE A 146 4.22 -3.31 -4.32
CA PHE A 146 4.57 -4.27 -3.26
C PHE A 146 4.41 -3.64 -1.89
N VAL A 147 3.83 -4.40 -0.98
CA VAL A 147 3.66 -4.03 0.43
C VAL A 147 4.06 -5.20 1.35
N THR A 148 4.27 -4.94 2.61
CA THR A 148 4.60 -5.98 3.60
C THR A 148 3.42 -6.38 4.45
N ASP A 149 2.47 -5.47 4.67
CA ASP A 149 1.47 -5.62 5.72
C ASP A 149 2.16 -5.76 7.10
N ASP A 150 1.50 -6.29 8.11
CA ASP A 150 2.05 -6.51 9.44
C ASP A 150 3.25 -7.47 9.39
N THR A 151 4.42 -6.97 9.78
CA THR A 151 5.66 -7.75 9.84
C THR A 151 6.12 -7.87 11.29
N MET A 152 6.12 -9.08 11.81
CA MET A 152 6.60 -9.36 13.16
C MET A 152 8.10 -9.13 13.28
N ALA A 153 8.57 -8.77 14.47
CA ALA A 153 9.96 -8.36 14.70
C ALA A 153 10.99 -9.45 14.37
N ASP A 154 10.67 -10.72 14.61
CA ASP A 154 11.47 -11.87 14.24
C ASP A 154 11.57 -12.06 12.73
N VAL A 155 10.46 -11.94 12.01
CA VAL A 155 10.43 -12.01 10.55
C VAL A 155 11.21 -10.85 9.95
N LEU A 156 11.04 -9.62 10.47
CA LEU A 156 11.80 -8.45 10.05
C LEU A 156 13.31 -8.65 10.23
N TYR A 157 13.73 -9.26 11.34
CA TYR A 157 15.13 -9.53 11.63
C TYR A 157 15.73 -10.63 10.73
N GLU A 158 14.99 -11.71 10.49
CA GLU A 158 15.47 -12.87 9.74
C GLU A 158 15.39 -12.70 8.23
N LYS A 159 14.28 -12.13 7.73
CA LYS A 159 13.99 -12.07 6.30
C LYS A 159 14.15 -10.65 5.71
N GLY A 160 14.05 -9.62 6.54
CA GLY A 160 13.94 -8.23 6.10
C GLY A 160 12.50 -7.79 5.91
N GLN A 161 12.31 -6.71 5.18
CA GLN A 161 11.00 -6.09 4.95
C GLN A 161 10.63 -6.17 3.46
N LEU A 162 10.35 -5.04 2.82
CA LEU A 162 9.97 -4.96 1.40
C LEU A 162 11.00 -5.59 0.45
N ASN A 163 12.28 -5.50 0.77
CA ASN A 163 13.34 -6.18 0.02
C ASN A 163 13.11 -7.69 -0.10
N TYR A 164 12.60 -8.34 0.93
CA TYR A 164 12.24 -9.76 0.91
C TYR A 164 11.07 -10.02 -0.04
N VAL A 165 10.01 -9.22 0.02
CA VAL A 165 8.83 -9.38 -0.86
C VAL A 165 9.22 -9.21 -2.34
N VAL A 166 10.01 -8.17 -2.64
CA VAL A 166 10.51 -7.93 -4.01
C VAL A 166 11.42 -9.05 -4.49
N GLN A 167 12.34 -9.52 -3.65
CA GLN A 167 13.20 -10.66 -3.98
C GLN A 167 12.38 -11.91 -4.30
N LYS A 168 11.41 -12.24 -3.48
CA LYS A 168 10.53 -13.39 -3.68
C LYS A 168 9.68 -13.26 -4.95
N ALA A 169 9.22 -12.07 -5.30
CA ALA A 169 8.52 -11.83 -6.56
C ALA A 169 9.41 -12.16 -7.77
N ILE A 170 10.67 -11.72 -7.76
CA ILE A 170 11.65 -12.03 -8.81
C ILE A 170 11.89 -13.55 -8.90
N GLU A 171 12.08 -14.21 -7.78
CA GLU A 171 12.27 -15.67 -7.70
C GLU A 171 11.06 -16.45 -8.18
N THR A 172 9.86 -15.88 -8.07
CA THR A 172 8.61 -16.47 -8.59
C THR A 172 8.41 -16.19 -10.08
N GLY A 173 9.31 -15.43 -10.72
CA GLY A 173 9.29 -15.17 -12.17
C GLY A 173 8.82 -13.79 -12.59
N PHE A 174 8.59 -12.87 -11.63
CA PHE A 174 8.28 -11.49 -11.98
C PHE A 174 9.50 -10.79 -12.58
N PRO A 175 9.38 -10.04 -13.69
CA PRO A 175 10.54 -9.38 -14.33
C PRO A 175 11.23 -8.41 -13.37
N VAL A 176 12.56 -8.47 -13.33
CA VAL A 176 13.37 -7.69 -12.37
C VAL A 176 13.08 -6.20 -12.42
N GLU A 177 13.05 -5.62 -13.63
CA GLU A 177 12.80 -4.19 -13.84
C GLU A 177 11.39 -3.80 -13.36
N MET A 178 10.41 -4.67 -13.59
CA MET A 178 9.03 -4.43 -13.17
C MET A 178 8.88 -4.62 -11.65
N ALA A 179 9.62 -5.54 -11.06
CA ALA A 179 9.65 -5.70 -9.61
C ALA A 179 10.20 -4.43 -8.92
N ILE A 180 11.28 -3.87 -9.43
CA ILE A 180 11.83 -2.61 -8.95
C ILE A 180 10.85 -1.46 -9.19
N TYR A 181 10.21 -1.41 -10.36
CA TYR A 181 9.21 -0.40 -10.72
C TYR A 181 8.02 -0.41 -9.76
N CYS A 182 7.44 -1.59 -9.51
CA CYS A 182 6.32 -1.76 -8.57
C CYS A 182 6.70 -1.58 -7.09
N ALA A 183 8.00 -1.58 -6.75
CA ALA A 183 8.50 -1.30 -5.41
C ALA A 183 8.91 0.17 -5.20
N THR A 184 8.97 0.99 -6.26
CA THR A 184 9.51 2.36 -6.19
C THR A 184 8.59 3.37 -6.84
N TYR A 185 8.39 3.27 -8.14
CA TYR A 185 7.64 4.27 -8.92
C TYR A 185 6.15 4.23 -8.64
N THR A 186 5.50 3.07 -8.76
CA THR A 186 4.06 2.96 -8.62
C THR A 186 3.56 3.35 -7.24
N PRO A 187 4.18 2.90 -6.11
CA PRO A 187 3.75 3.34 -4.79
C PRO A 187 3.98 4.85 -4.56
N SER A 188 5.06 5.42 -5.12
CA SER A 188 5.27 6.87 -5.04
C SER A 188 4.18 7.65 -5.80
N ARG A 189 3.76 7.16 -6.97
CA ARG A 189 2.65 7.75 -7.73
C ARG A 189 1.32 7.57 -7.02
N ARG A 190 1.06 6.39 -6.48
CA ARG A 190 -0.12 6.07 -5.69
C ARG A 190 -0.30 7.06 -4.54
N MET A 191 0.76 7.31 -3.78
CA MET A 191 0.74 8.20 -2.60
C MET A 191 0.97 9.68 -2.95
N HIS A 192 0.92 10.07 -4.22
CA HIS A 192 1.17 11.43 -4.71
C HIS A 192 2.54 12.02 -4.30
N LEU A 193 3.51 11.17 -4.00
CA LEU A 193 4.88 11.54 -3.65
C LEU A 193 5.71 11.72 -4.92
N TYR A 194 5.47 12.82 -5.64
CA TYR A 194 6.03 13.06 -6.97
C TYR A 194 7.50 13.45 -6.98
N ASP A 195 8.10 13.69 -5.83
CA ASP A 195 9.50 14.06 -5.66
C ASP A 195 10.46 12.85 -5.61
N ARG A 196 9.94 11.62 -5.59
CA ARG A 196 10.68 10.36 -5.42
C ARG A 196 10.19 9.24 -6.34
N GLY A 197 10.70 8.02 -6.14
CA GLY A 197 10.31 6.81 -6.90
C GLY A 197 11.02 6.68 -8.25
N THR A 198 11.85 7.62 -8.64
CA THR A 198 12.65 7.58 -9.89
C THR A 198 13.93 8.41 -9.75
N ILE A 199 14.99 8.00 -10.44
CA ILE A 199 16.24 8.76 -10.53
C ILE A 199 16.14 9.73 -11.71
N ALA A 200 15.87 11.01 -11.41
CA ALA A 200 15.73 12.04 -12.43
C ALA A 200 16.09 13.43 -11.87
N PRO A 201 16.46 14.41 -12.72
CA PRO A 201 16.69 15.78 -12.27
C PRO A 201 15.49 16.36 -11.53
N GLY A 202 15.73 17.01 -10.40
CA GLY A 202 14.68 17.62 -9.56
C GLY A 202 13.98 16.65 -8.59
N LYS A 203 14.41 15.38 -8.53
CA LYS A 203 13.93 14.40 -7.56
C LYS A 203 14.88 14.30 -6.37
N LEU A 204 14.36 13.78 -5.26
CA LEU A 204 15.19 13.44 -4.10
C LEU A 204 16.24 12.40 -4.51
N ALA A 205 17.46 12.59 -4.02
CA ALA A 205 18.56 11.65 -4.27
C ALA A 205 18.50 10.47 -3.28
N ASP A 206 17.38 9.75 -3.31
CA ASP A 206 17.11 8.53 -2.54
C ASP A 206 17.27 7.34 -3.48
N PHE A 207 18.35 6.57 -3.33
CA PHE A 207 18.61 5.44 -4.22
C PHE A 207 19.45 4.35 -3.55
N LEU A 208 19.38 3.17 -4.15
CA LEU A 208 20.15 1.99 -3.77
C LEU A 208 21.19 1.68 -4.85
N LEU A 209 22.35 1.14 -4.44
CA LEU A 209 23.30 0.51 -5.38
C LEU A 209 23.31 -0.99 -5.10
N LEU A 210 23.03 -1.76 -6.13
CA LEU A 210 23.02 -3.23 -6.13
C LEU A 210 24.15 -3.71 -7.06
N LYS A 211 24.84 -4.79 -6.69
CA LYS A 211 25.79 -5.46 -7.60
C LYS A 211 25.08 -6.17 -8.74
N ASP A 212 23.96 -6.78 -8.41
CA ASP A 212 23.10 -7.52 -9.34
C ASP A 212 21.66 -7.06 -9.13
N PRO A 213 20.98 -6.52 -10.15
CA PRO A 213 19.60 -6.06 -10.00
C PRO A 213 18.61 -7.19 -9.68
N ALA A 214 18.95 -8.45 -9.97
CA ALA A 214 18.14 -9.61 -9.62
C ALA A 214 18.29 -10.03 -8.15
N VAL A 215 19.23 -9.42 -7.42
CA VAL A 215 19.48 -9.69 -6.00
C VAL A 215 19.24 -8.42 -5.20
N ILE A 216 18.07 -8.36 -4.55
CA ILE A 216 17.62 -7.17 -3.80
C ILE A 216 18.32 -7.09 -2.44
N ARG A 217 19.64 -6.91 -2.52
CA ARG A 217 20.53 -6.72 -1.36
C ARG A 217 21.43 -5.52 -1.62
N PRO A 218 21.11 -4.33 -1.06
CA PRO A 218 21.89 -3.13 -1.31
C PRO A 218 23.32 -3.24 -0.78
N ASP A 219 24.30 -2.85 -1.62
CA ASP A 219 25.66 -2.57 -1.16
C ASP A 219 25.73 -1.19 -0.50
N TYR A 220 24.99 -0.21 -1.06
CA TYR A 220 24.91 1.14 -0.53
C TYR A 220 23.47 1.66 -0.56
N VAL A 221 23.13 2.48 0.44
CA VAL A 221 21.87 3.22 0.49
C VAL A 221 22.17 4.70 0.64
N TYR A 222 21.55 5.50 -0.21
CA TYR A 222 21.64 6.95 -0.17
C TYR A 222 20.27 7.56 0.16
N LYS A 223 20.27 8.55 1.06
CA LYS A 223 19.12 9.37 1.44
C LYS A 223 19.47 10.83 1.27
N ASN A 224 18.72 11.55 0.43
CA ASN A 224 19.01 12.95 0.07
C ASN A 224 20.46 13.17 -0.40
N GLY A 225 21.01 12.21 -1.15
CA GLY A 225 22.40 12.25 -1.64
C GLY A 225 23.46 11.90 -0.59
N VAL A 226 23.07 11.64 0.66
CA VAL A 226 23.99 11.22 1.73
C VAL A 226 23.98 9.71 1.88
N GLN A 227 25.14 9.08 1.88
CA GLN A 227 25.25 7.65 2.14
C GLN A 227 24.90 7.34 3.60
N ILE A 228 23.83 6.58 3.82
CA ILE A 228 23.37 6.18 5.15
C ILE A 228 23.70 4.72 5.49
N PHE A 229 24.02 3.91 4.47
CA PHE A 229 24.40 2.51 4.66
C PHE A 229 25.48 2.12 3.64
N ALA A 230 26.43 1.31 4.09
CA ALA A 230 27.36 0.58 3.24
C ALA A 230 27.50 -0.85 3.78
N GLN A 231 27.39 -1.84 2.90
CA GLN A 231 27.65 -3.21 3.27
C GLN A 231 29.15 -3.34 3.65
N LYS A 232 29.43 -3.84 4.86
CA LYS A 232 30.81 -4.15 5.22
C LYS A 232 31.26 -5.34 4.38
N ASN A 233 32.35 -5.15 3.63
CA ASN A 233 33.04 -6.28 3.02
C ASN A 233 33.54 -7.19 4.15
N GLY A 234 32.98 -8.40 4.26
CA GLY A 234 33.46 -9.44 5.14
C GLY A 234 34.77 -10.04 4.64
#